data_7ccc094a6f28079805b9fe6eea19346a
#
_entry.id   7ccc094a6f28079805b9fe6eea19346a
#
_cell.length_a   1.000
_cell.length_b   1.000
_cell.length_c   1.000
_cell.angle_alpha   90.00
_cell.angle_beta   90.00
_cell.angle_gamma   90.00
#
_symmetry.space_group_name_H-M   'P 1'
#
loop_
_entity.id
_entity.type
_entity.pdbx_description
1 polymer ?
#
loop_
_entity_poly.entity_id
_entity_poly.type
_entity_poly.pdbx_seq_one_letter_code
_entity_poly.pdbx_strand_id
1 'polypeptide(L)'
;MNGEELKGVIEEYLRDSKAEYAVMIDGDWGSGKTYFLTHSLTDIIEKLDEENDEQRRYAYVSLYGVKSTSEVSKEIMFQYLGNKKSNKFKVASNILTASLGAFNIDFTKVEEILQMNISNWIICFDDLERCCFSINEMLGYINQLVEHNNCKVIVLANEKEIGKITLNSNLESKYQVVLSGRKYEFEKKDCAQTSEPNEEIDMKTLKKETENLFNEDILYGSIKEKVIGLKINYEPQMVEVYDSIISDFVKDSGFYEYLKKNRARILNYFKEENCNNLRTLISVLKSIKKVYEEMVKDSYNTDPYFERIMNEFVKYIALFTIYYKKGGNKKDLHLTTEIGHVRLGQNIYSQTRAFKFLEKYCVSLNFSKDEFTRTVVLLRKEYDEEEKRKKKARLGMAVAYEKLRDWWEKEDDIMAQLSRQKFDVFIMN
;
A
#
# COMPACT_ATOMS: atom_id res chain seq x y z
N MET A 1 14.24 -5.55 -2.87
CA MET A 1 14.23 -6.67 -3.85
C MET A 1 12.94 -6.60 -4.63
N ASN A 2 13.00 -6.69 -5.95
CA ASN A 2 11.83 -6.69 -6.84
C ASN A 2 11.21 -8.09 -6.97
N GLY A 3 10.11 -8.22 -7.73
CA GLY A 3 9.39 -9.48 -7.85
C GLY A 3 10.17 -10.60 -8.54
N GLU A 4 10.92 -10.31 -9.60
CA GLU A 4 11.68 -11.32 -10.33
C GLU A 4 12.91 -11.81 -9.53
N GLU A 5 13.61 -10.89 -8.87
CA GLU A 5 14.71 -11.26 -7.95
C GLU A 5 14.18 -12.14 -6.81
N LEU A 6 13.02 -11.81 -6.25
CA LEU A 6 12.40 -12.60 -5.19
C LEU A 6 12.00 -14.01 -5.66
N LYS A 7 11.49 -14.15 -6.89
CA LYS A 7 11.20 -15.47 -7.48
C LYS A 7 12.47 -16.34 -7.51
N GLY A 8 13.58 -15.79 -7.98
CA GLY A 8 14.86 -16.53 -8.04
C GLY A 8 15.32 -17.01 -6.66
N VAL A 9 15.25 -16.15 -5.65
CA VAL A 9 15.65 -16.50 -4.28
C VAL A 9 14.73 -17.58 -3.68
N ILE A 10 13.42 -17.48 -3.89
CA ILE A 10 12.48 -18.50 -3.41
C ILE A 10 12.68 -19.82 -4.14
N GLU A 11 12.92 -19.81 -5.44
CA GLU A 11 13.24 -21.03 -6.21
C GLU A 11 14.51 -21.70 -5.68
N GLU A 12 15.58 -20.95 -5.42
CA GLU A 12 16.83 -21.46 -4.84
C GLU A 12 16.60 -22.05 -3.45
N TYR A 13 15.85 -21.37 -2.57
CA TYR A 13 15.49 -21.88 -1.25
C TYR A 13 14.70 -23.19 -1.32
N LEU A 14 13.75 -23.31 -2.25
CA LEU A 14 12.94 -24.52 -2.40
C LEU A 14 13.73 -25.70 -3.00
N ARG A 15 14.81 -25.43 -3.75
CA ARG A 15 15.75 -26.44 -4.27
C ARG A 15 16.73 -26.96 -3.22
N ASP A 16 17.06 -26.14 -2.22
CA ASP A 16 18.02 -26.51 -1.17
C ASP A 16 17.40 -27.49 -0.18
N SER A 17 17.65 -28.77 -0.38
CA SER A 17 17.17 -29.84 0.53
C SER A 17 17.75 -29.76 1.94
N LYS A 18 18.85 -29.00 2.15
CA LYS A 18 19.53 -28.87 3.45
C LYS A 18 19.12 -27.60 4.20
N ALA A 19 18.29 -26.75 3.61
CA ALA A 19 17.83 -25.53 4.28
C ALA A 19 16.89 -25.89 5.43
N GLU A 20 17.41 -25.90 6.64
CA GLU A 20 16.72 -26.13 7.92
C GLU A 20 16.34 -24.79 8.59
N TYR A 21 15.83 -23.83 7.82
CA TYR A 21 15.42 -22.51 8.26
C TYR A 21 14.21 -22.03 7.46
N ALA A 22 13.49 -21.05 8.02
CA ALA A 22 12.40 -20.38 7.32
C ALA A 22 12.89 -19.12 6.60
N VAL A 23 12.22 -18.75 5.49
CA VAL A 23 12.45 -17.49 4.77
C VAL A 23 11.37 -16.49 5.18
N MET A 24 11.78 -15.29 5.57
CA MET A 24 10.86 -14.18 5.86
C MET A 24 10.86 -13.15 4.73
N ILE A 25 9.70 -12.88 4.18
CA ILE A 25 9.46 -11.79 3.23
C ILE A 25 8.85 -10.62 4.01
N ASP A 26 9.70 -9.63 4.31
CA ASP A 26 9.31 -8.42 5.03
C ASP A 26 8.91 -7.31 4.06
N GLY A 27 7.90 -6.53 4.39
CA GLY A 27 7.49 -5.35 3.62
C GLY A 27 6.24 -4.70 4.19
N ASP A 28 6.02 -3.46 3.83
CA ASP A 28 4.90 -2.66 4.34
C ASP A 28 3.53 -3.25 3.95
N TRP A 29 2.49 -2.89 4.70
CA TRP A 29 1.13 -3.29 4.37
C TRP A 29 0.71 -2.77 2.99
N GLY A 30 0.15 -3.66 2.18
CA GLY A 30 -0.29 -3.34 0.82
C GLY A 30 0.84 -3.30 -0.21
N SER A 31 2.07 -3.72 0.15
CA SER A 31 3.18 -3.86 -0.81
C SER A 31 2.98 -4.99 -1.82
N GLY A 32 1.99 -5.88 -1.61
CA GLY A 32 1.69 -6.97 -2.54
C GLY A 32 2.39 -8.29 -2.22
N LYS A 33 2.92 -8.49 -1.00
CA LYS A 33 3.54 -9.76 -0.58
C LYS A 33 2.63 -10.96 -0.84
N THR A 34 1.40 -10.89 -0.35
CA THR A 34 0.39 -11.93 -0.55
C THR A 34 0.09 -12.14 -2.03
N TYR A 35 -0.05 -11.06 -2.81
CA TYR A 35 -0.28 -11.14 -4.26
C TYR A 35 0.87 -11.84 -4.97
N PHE A 36 2.11 -11.44 -4.67
CA PHE A 36 3.30 -12.08 -5.20
C PHE A 36 3.31 -13.58 -4.90
N LEU A 37 3.11 -13.94 -3.63
CA LEU A 37 3.14 -15.34 -3.21
C LEU A 37 2.06 -16.16 -3.94
N THR A 38 0.81 -15.68 -3.97
CA THR A 38 -0.32 -16.42 -4.57
C THR A 38 -0.22 -16.61 -6.08
N HIS A 39 0.48 -15.72 -6.79
CA HIS A 39 0.63 -15.78 -8.24
C HIS A 39 1.96 -16.38 -8.69
N SER A 40 3.03 -16.18 -7.94
CA SER A 40 4.35 -16.61 -8.36
C SER A 40 4.78 -17.93 -7.74
N LEU A 41 4.34 -18.24 -6.52
CA LEU A 41 4.76 -19.48 -5.86
C LEU A 41 4.23 -20.71 -6.56
N THR A 42 2.99 -20.68 -7.07
CA THR A 42 2.40 -21.79 -7.82
C THR A 42 3.23 -22.12 -9.05
N ASP A 43 3.61 -21.10 -9.83
CA ASP A 43 4.42 -21.26 -11.03
C ASP A 43 5.80 -21.87 -10.70
N ILE A 44 6.41 -21.41 -9.58
CA ILE A 44 7.70 -21.94 -9.11
C ILE A 44 7.56 -23.39 -8.71
N ILE A 45 6.52 -23.77 -7.97
CA ILE A 45 6.27 -25.15 -7.52
C ILE A 45 6.01 -26.05 -8.71
N GLU A 46 5.13 -25.66 -9.65
CA GLU A 46 4.83 -26.42 -10.85
C GLU A 46 6.09 -26.71 -11.67
N LYS A 47 6.94 -25.69 -11.88
CA LYS A 47 8.24 -25.84 -12.55
C LYS A 47 9.16 -26.83 -11.84
N LEU A 48 9.26 -26.72 -10.50
CA LEU A 48 10.12 -27.61 -9.71
C LEU A 48 9.61 -29.05 -9.68
N ASP A 49 8.29 -29.25 -9.71
CA ASP A 49 7.65 -30.57 -9.74
C ASP A 49 7.88 -31.25 -11.11
N GLU A 50 7.75 -30.48 -12.21
CA GLU A 50 8.05 -30.98 -13.56
C GLU A 50 9.52 -31.40 -13.72
N GLU A 51 10.45 -30.64 -13.15
CA GLU A 51 11.89 -30.92 -13.23
C GLU A 51 12.33 -32.17 -12.44
N ASN A 52 11.66 -32.47 -11.32
CA ASN A 52 12.05 -33.53 -10.40
C ASN A 52 11.13 -34.76 -10.41
N ASP A 53 10.07 -34.76 -11.21
CA ASP A 53 9.00 -35.80 -11.22
C ASP A 53 8.44 -36.02 -9.79
N GLU A 54 8.32 -34.93 -9.03
CA GLU A 54 7.81 -34.89 -7.66
C GLU A 54 6.50 -34.12 -7.63
N GLN A 55 5.66 -34.37 -6.63
CA GLN A 55 4.45 -33.59 -6.37
C GLN A 55 4.54 -32.98 -4.99
N ARG A 56 5.04 -31.73 -4.91
CA ARG A 56 5.13 -30.97 -3.66
C ARG A 56 3.74 -30.51 -3.23
N ARG A 57 3.52 -30.57 -1.93
CA ARG A 57 2.28 -30.06 -1.35
C ARG A 57 2.56 -28.72 -0.71
N TYR A 58 1.60 -27.80 -0.81
CA TYR A 58 1.72 -26.51 -0.16
C TYR A 58 0.47 -26.15 0.64
N ALA A 59 0.66 -25.37 1.69
CA ALA A 59 -0.40 -24.79 2.51
C ALA A 59 -0.16 -23.31 2.68
N TYR A 60 -1.24 -22.51 2.60
CA TYR A 60 -1.23 -21.09 2.89
C TYR A 60 -2.10 -20.81 4.11
N VAL A 61 -1.52 -20.22 5.15
CA VAL A 61 -2.19 -19.95 6.43
C VAL A 61 -2.06 -18.47 6.76
N SER A 62 -3.18 -17.76 6.80
CA SER A 62 -3.20 -16.41 7.35
C SER A 62 -3.25 -16.48 8.87
N LEU A 63 -2.30 -15.82 9.54
CA LEU A 63 -2.23 -15.74 10.99
C LEU A 63 -3.10 -14.62 11.56
N TYR A 64 -3.82 -13.89 10.71
CA TYR A 64 -4.71 -12.82 11.15
C TYR A 64 -5.84 -13.34 12.03
N GLY A 65 -5.82 -12.96 13.29
CA GLY A 65 -6.84 -13.33 14.27
C GLY A 65 -6.73 -14.74 14.85
N VAL A 66 -5.71 -15.50 14.47
CA VAL A 66 -5.42 -16.83 15.03
C VAL A 66 -4.95 -16.70 16.47
N LYS A 67 -5.45 -17.55 17.37
CA LYS A 67 -5.27 -17.43 18.82
C LYS A 67 -4.34 -18.48 19.45
N SER A 68 -3.95 -19.50 18.68
CA SER A 68 -3.06 -20.57 19.17
C SER A 68 -2.41 -21.36 18.04
N THR A 69 -1.31 -22.03 18.33
CA THR A 69 -0.64 -22.97 17.41
C THR A 69 -1.53 -24.15 17.04
N SER A 70 -2.45 -24.56 17.92
CA SER A 70 -3.46 -25.58 17.61
C SER A 70 -4.42 -25.14 16.48
N GLU A 71 -4.81 -23.86 16.43
CA GLU A 71 -5.62 -23.32 15.31
C GLU A 71 -4.82 -23.30 14.02
N VAL A 72 -3.54 -22.95 14.07
CA VAL A 72 -2.62 -23.00 12.91
C VAL A 72 -2.55 -24.43 12.36
N SER A 73 -2.35 -25.41 13.23
CA SER A 73 -2.28 -26.83 12.85
C SER A 73 -3.57 -27.30 12.20
N LYS A 74 -4.73 -26.89 12.71
CA LYS A 74 -6.03 -27.20 12.11
C LYS A 74 -6.18 -26.63 10.69
N GLU A 75 -5.72 -25.39 10.48
CA GLU A 75 -5.81 -24.77 9.17
C GLU A 75 -4.93 -25.49 8.13
N ILE A 76 -3.69 -25.84 8.50
CA ILE A 76 -2.80 -26.66 7.65
C ILE A 76 -3.48 -27.97 7.29
N MET A 77 -4.11 -28.63 8.25
CA MET A 77 -4.82 -29.89 8.05
C MET A 77 -6.03 -29.74 7.08
N PHE A 78 -6.83 -28.68 7.24
CA PHE A 78 -7.94 -28.43 6.34
C PHE A 78 -7.50 -28.29 4.89
N GLN A 79 -6.38 -27.61 4.68
CA GLN A 79 -5.83 -27.47 3.33
C GLN A 79 -5.29 -28.80 2.80
N TYR A 80 -4.71 -29.62 3.67
CA TYR A 80 -4.31 -30.99 3.33
C TYR A 80 -5.47 -31.86 2.87
N LEU A 81 -6.60 -31.85 3.58
CA LEU A 81 -7.77 -32.65 3.27
C LEU A 81 -8.55 -32.09 2.07
N GLY A 82 -8.58 -30.77 1.90
CA GLY A 82 -9.29 -30.10 0.82
C GLY A 82 -8.61 -30.21 -0.55
N ASN A 83 -7.28 -30.34 -0.58
CA ASN A 83 -6.49 -30.34 -1.81
C ASN A 83 -6.35 -31.69 -2.52
N LYS A 84 -7.07 -32.72 -2.10
CA LYS A 84 -7.01 -34.04 -2.76
C LYS A 84 -7.44 -34.04 -4.25
N LYS A 85 -7.96 -32.93 -4.80
CA LYS A 85 -8.49 -32.85 -6.17
C LYS A 85 -8.12 -31.65 -7.01
N SER A 86 -7.31 -30.69 -6.54
CA SER A 86 -7.01 -29.47 -7.33
C SER A 86 -5.73 -28.81 -6.87
N ASN A 87 -4.75 -28.72 -7.78
CA ASN A 87 -3.48 -27.98 -7.62
C ASN A 87 -3.65 -26.45 -7.70
N LYS A 88 -4.87 -25.91 -7.62
CA LYS A 88 -5.07 -24.45 -7.70
C LYS A 88 -5.09 -23.83 -6.31
N PHE A 89 -4.21 -22.87 -6.11
CA PHE A 89 -4.15 -22.01 -4.94
C PHE A 89 -5.52 -21.39 -4.66
N LYS A 90 -6.24 -21.91 -3.69
CA LYS A 90 -7.45 -21.28 -3.18
C LYS A 90 -7.06 -20.57 -1.88
N VAL A 91 -6.95 -19.25 -1.94
CA VAL A 91 -6.95 -18.44 -0.74
C VAL A 91 -8.27 -18.71 -0.03
N ALA A 92 -8.23 -19.56 0.98
CA ALA A 92 -9.37 -19.83 1.85
C ALA A 92 -9.58 -18.62 2.77
N SER A 93 -9.96 -17.48 2.19
CA SER A 93 -10.43 -16.36 2.97
C SER A 93 -11.83 -16.69 3.49
N ASN A 94 -11.97 -16.81 4.80
CA ASN A 94 -13.24 -16.80 5.55
C ASN A 94 -14.12 -18.07 5.54
N ILE A 95 -13.56 -19.27 5.42
CA ILE A 95 -14.39 -20.50 5.57
C ILE A 95 -14.35 -21.07 7.00
N LEU A 96 -13.63 -20.44 7.92
CA LEU A 96 -13.37 -20.94 9.27
C LEU A 96 -14.63 -21.18 10.13
N THR A 97 -15.74 -20.50 9.86
CA THR A 97 -16.92 -20.58 10.74
C THR A 97 -18.09 -21.39 10.20
N ALA A 98 -18.20 -21.59 8.90
CA ALA A 98 -19.38 -22.21 8.31
C ALA A 98 -19.26 -23.73 8.06
N SER A 99 -18.02 -24.26 7.94
CA SER A 99 -17.80 -25.68 7.60
C SER A 99 -17.40 -26.57 8.78
N LEU A 100 -17.08 -25.99 9.94
CA LEU A 100 -16.71 -26.76 11.15
C LEU A 100 -17.82 -27.67 11.66
N GLY A 101 -19.08 -27.37 11.38
CA GLY A 101 -20.22 -28.19 11.75
C GLY A 101 -20.55 -29.35 10.80
N ALA A 102 -19.98 -29.36 9.58
CA ALA A 102 -20.33 -30.34 8.56
C ALA A 102 -19.40 -31.57 8.52
N PHE A 103 -18.22 -31.49 9.14
CA PHE A 103 -17.30 -32.62 9.25
C PHE A 103 -17.21 -33.05 10.72
N ASN A 104 -17.77 -34.19 11.07
CA ASN A 104 -17.54 -34.87 12.35
C ASN A 104 -16.08 -35.35 12.45
N ILE A 105 -15.12 -34.44 12.51
CA ILE A 105 -13.71 -34.74 12.71
C ILE A 105 -13.44 -34.66 14.21
N ASP A 106 -13.01 -35.78 14.75
CA ASP A 106 -12.60 -35.86 16.16
C ASP A 106 -11.27 -35.13 16.33
N PHE A 107 -11.34 -33.90 16.84
CA PHE A 107 -10.20 -32.99 16.97
C PHE A 107 -9.16 -33.44 18.02
N THR A 108 -9.43 -34.49 18.81
CA THR A 108 -8.44 -35.11 19.71
C THR A 108 -7.32 -35.82 18.96
N LYS A 109 -7.51 -36.10 17.65
CA LYS A 109 -6.51 -36.74 16.79
C LYS A 109 -5.68 -35.76 15.96
N VAL A 110 -5.84 -34.46 16.13
CA VAL A 110 -5.07 -33.45 15.35
C VAL A 110 -3.57 -33.56 15.60
N GLU A 111 -3.17 -33.87 16.83
CA GLU A 111 -1.75 -34.13 17.16
C GLU A 111 -1.22 -35.40 16.46
N GLU A 112 -2.05 -36.44 16.33
CA GLU A 112 -1.69 -37.65 15.58
C GLU A 112 -1.56 -37.38 14.08
N ILE A 113 -2.30 -36.41 13.54
CA ILE A 113 -2.27 -36.07 12.13
C ILE A 113 -1.05 -35.20 11.79
N LEU A 114 -0.57 -34.36 12.73
CA LEU A 114 0.72 -33.65 12.59
C LEU A 114 1.94 -34.59 12.68
N GLN A 115 1.74 -35.82 13.23
CA GLN A 115 2.71 -36.91 13.09
C GLN A 115 2.63 -37.60 11.72
N MET A 116 1.65 -37.25 10.86
CA MET A 116 1.67 -37.65 9.46
C MET A 116 2.87 -37.00 8.77
N ASN A 117 3.46 -37.73 7.85
CA ASN A 117 4.62 -37.32 7.08
C ASN A 117 4.31 -36.04 6.26
N ILE A 118 4.50 -34.87 6.89
CA ILE A 118 4.43 -33.56 6.23
C ILE A 118 5.80 -33.13 5.70
N SER A 119 6.77 -34.04 5.66
CA SER A 119 8.06 -33.78 5.04
C SER A 119 7.86 -33.38 3.57
N ASN A 120 8.69 -32.41 3.12
CA ASN A 120 8.60 -31.80 1.80
C ASN A 120 7.39 -30.91 1.55
N TRP A 121 6.63 -30.51 2.59
CA TRP A 121 5.59 -29.50 2.44
C TRP A 121 6.18 -28.10 2.36
N ILE A 122 5.53 -27.26 1.56
CA ILE A 122 5.79 -25.84 1.51
C ILE A 122 4.67 -25.16 2.28
N ILE A 123 4.99 -24.53 3.41
CA ILE A 123 4.01 -23.87 4.28
C ILE A 123 4.27 -22.37 4.24
N CYS A 124 3.23 -21.61 3.89
CA CYS A 124 3.28 -20.17 3.81
C CYS A 124 2.44 -19.56 4.92
N PHE A 125 3.06 -18.82 5.82
CA PHE A 125 2.38 -18.04 6.85
C PHE A 125 2.29 -16.57 6.44
N ASP A 126 1.09 -16.01 6.45
CA ASP A 126 0.87 -14.59 6.14
C ASP A 126 0.37 -13.82 7.36
N ASP A 127 0.61 -12.49 7.36
CA ASP A 127 0.19 -11.58 8.43
C ASP A 127 0.76 -11.98 9.82
N LEU A 128 2.05 -12.36 9.92
CA LEU A 128 2.66 -12.75 11.19
C LEU A 128 2.49 -11.67 12.27
N GLU A 129 2.60 -10.40 11.92
CA GLU A 129 2.42 -9.27 12.83
C GLU A 129 1.00 -9.12 13.37
N ARG A 130 0.02 -9.84 12.80
CA ARG A 130 -1.39 -9.82 13.21
C ARG A 130 -1.83 -11.06 13.98
N CYS A 131 -0.87 -11.89 14.34
CA CYS A 131 -1.09 -13.03 15.20
C CYS A 131 -1.62 -12.59 16.58
N CYS A 132 -2.64 -13.26 17.11
CA CYS A 132 -3.26 -12.88 18.39
C CYS A 132 -2.65 -13.61 19.61
N PHE A 133 -1.63 -14.43 19.42
CA PHE A 133 -0.86 -15.06 20.48
C PHE A 133 0.63 -14.71 20.36
N SER A 134 1.47 -15.19 21.26
CA SER A 134 2.88 -14.82 21.30
C SER A 134 3.60 -15.13 19.99
N ILE A 135 4.25 -14.12 19.40
CA ILE A 135 5.08 -14.28 18.20
C ILE A 135 6.22 -15.29 18.46
N ASN A 136 6.77 -15.31 19.68
CA ASN A 136 7.82 -16.23 20.05
C ASN A 136 7.32 -17.69 20.07
N GLU A 137 6.07 -17.91 20.50
CA GLU A 137 5.41 -19.22 20.41
C GLU A 137 5.20 -19.63 18.95
N MET A 138 4.79 -18.69 18.08
CA MET A 138 4.64 -18.96 16.66
C MET A 138 5.99 -19.27 16.00
N LEU A 139 7.06 -18.54 16.33
CA LEU A 139 8.40 -18.84 15.83
C LEU A 139 8.89 -20.22 16.32
N GLY A 140 8.60 -20.58 17.56
CA GLY A 140 8.87 -21.92 18.09
C GLY A 140 8.15 -23.02 17.30
N TYR A 141 6.88 -22.79 16.95
CA TYR A 141 6.11 -23.68 16.09
C TYR A 141 6.70 -23.79 14.67
N ILE A 142 7.12 -22.67 14.07
CA ILE A 142 7.80 -22.65 12.78
C ILE A 142 9.10 -23.45 12.83
N ASN A 143 9.88 -23.29 13.90
CA ASN A 143 11.11 -24.04 14.11
C ASN A 143 10.86 -25.56 14.13
N GLN A 144 9.78 -26.00 14.80
CA GLN A 144 9.39 -27.41 14.81
C GLN A 144 9.08 -27.92 13.39
N LEU A 145 8.37 -27.14 12.58
CA LEU A 145 8.05 -27.51 11.20
C LEU A 145 9.32 -27.65 10.33
N VAL A 146 10.28 -26.75 10.52
CA VAL A 146 11.52 -26.75 9.74
C VAL A 146 12.49 -27.84 10.19
N GLU A 147 12.87 -27.86 11.49
CA GLU A 147 13.89 -28.76 12.02
C GLU A 147 13.41 -30.22 12.14
N HIS A 148 12.15 -30.43 12.55
CA HIS A 148 11.68 -31.79 12.85
C HIS A 148 10.81 -32.39 11.72
N ASN A 149 10.09 -31.54 10.99
CA ASN A 149 9.22 -32.03 9.92
C ASN A 149 9.82 -31.84 8.52
N ASN A 150 10.98 -31.24 8.40
CA ASN A 150 11.68 -30.94 7.14
C ASN A 150 10.78 -30.18 6.12
N CYS A 151 9.92 -29.27 6.65
CA CYS A 151 9.09 -28.42 5.82
C CYS A 151 9.85 -27.21 5.30
N LYS A 152 9.52 -26.74 4.11
CA LYS A 152 9.94 -25.43 3.63
C LYS A 152 8.93 -24.38 4.13
N VAL A 153 9.39 -23.39 4.86
CA VAL A 153 8.51 -22.39 5.47
C VAL A 153 8.83 -21.00 4.92
N ILE A 154 7.80 -20.33 4.40
CA ILE A 154 7.85 -18.94 3.95
C ILE A 154 6.93 -18.12 4.84
N VAL A 155 7.45 -17.05 5.44
CA VAL A 155 6.72 -16.16 6.33
C VAL A 155 6.58 -14.79 5.69
N LEU A 156 5.36 -14.30 5.54
CA LEU A 156 5.10 -12.92 5.14
C LEU A 156 4.81 -12.07 6.37
N ALA A 157 5.52 -10.96 6.50
CA ALA A 157 5.36 -10.07 7.65
C ALA A 157 5.54 -8.59 7.26
N ASN A 158 4.99 -7.72 8.09
CA ASN A 158 5.47 -6.36 8.26
C ASN A 158 6.20 -6.29 9.59
N GLU A 159 7.51 -6.52 9.56
CA GLU A 159 8.30 -6.65 10.79
C GLU A 159 8.26 -5.39 11.66
N LYS A 160 8.13 -4.20 11.05
CA LYS A 160 7.99 -2.94 11.79
C LYS A 160 6.75 -2.89 12.70
N GLU A 161 5.76 -3.74 12.43
CA GLU A 161 4.50 -3.80 13.18
C GLU A 161 4.48 -4.98 14.18
N ILE A 162 5.48 -5.88 14.13
CA ILE A 162 5.61 -6.97 15.07
C ILE A 162 5.81 -6.39 16.48
N GLY A 163 5.13 -6.94 17.46
CA GLY A 163 5.20 -6.49 18.85
C GLY A 163 4.29 -5.31 19.21
N LYS A 164 3.87 -4.47 18.27
CA LYS A 164 2.97 -3.32 18.57
C LYS A 164 1.62 -3.77 19.14
N ILE A 165 1.07 -4.88 18.65
CA ILE A 165 -0.20 -5.44 19.15
C ILE A 165 0.01 -5.95 20.56
N THR A 166 1.10 -6.65 20.83
CA THR A 166 1.45 -7.21 22.14
C THR A 166 1.80 -6.10 23.13
N LEU A 167 2.50 -5.05 22.71
CA LEU A 167 2.77 -3.87 23.54
C LEU A 167 1.48 -3.16 23.98
N ASN A 168 0.50 -3.05 23.10
CA ASN A 168 -0.77 -2.40 23.38
C ASN A 168 -1.75 -3.29 24.16
N SER A 169 -1.49 -4.59 24.26
CA SER A 169 -2.29 -5.49 25.10
C SER A 169 -1.94 -5.31 26.57
N ASN A 170 -2.96 -5.24 27.45
CA ASN A 170 -2.81 -5.09 28.89
C ASN A 170 -1.97 -3.85 29.33
N LEU A 171 -2.07 -2.74 28.57
CA LEU A 171 -1.33 -1.50 28.83
C LEU A 171 -1.47 -1.01 30.27
N GLU A 172 -2.68 -1.08 30.82
CA GLU A 172 -2.97 -0.64 32.20
C GLU A 172 -2.14 -1.43 33.23
N SER A 173 -2.10 -2.74 33.08
CA SER A 173 -1.28 -3.60 33.96
C SER A 173 0.21 -3.34 33.77
N LYS A 174 0.66 -3.11 32.55
CA LYS A 174 2.07 -2.77 32.25
C LYS A 174 2.46 -1.44 32.86
N TYR A 175 1.59 -0.41 32.76
CA TYR A 175 1.82 0.86 33.42
C TYR A 175 1.88 0.72 34.95
N GLN A 176 1.03 -0.08 35.55
CA GLN A 176 1.07 -0.36 36.98
C GLN A 176 2.39 -1.00 37.43
N VAL A 177 2.95 -1.91 36.64
CA VAL A 177 4.26 -2.53 36.93
C VAL A 177 5.37 -1.48 36.86
N VAL A 178 5.40 -0.63 35.85
CA VAL A 178 6.40 0.47 35.74
C VAL A 178 6.30 1.45 36.90
N LEU A 179 5.09 1.85 37.27
CA LEU A 179 4.84 2.74 38.39
C LEU A 179 5.21 2.12 39.75
N SER A 180 4.92 0.82 39.95
CA SER A 180 5.30 0.10 41.15
C SER A 180 6.83 -0.06 41.29
N GLY A 181 7.52 -0.34 40.17
CA GLY A 181 8.97 -0.42 40.15
C GLY A 181 9.64 0.89 40.56
N ARG A 182 9.13 2.01 40.08
CA ARG A 182 9.60 3.36 40.49
C ARG A 182 9.35 3.64 41.96
N LYS A 183 8.17 3.31 42.46
CA LYS A 183 7.84 3.47 43.88
C LYS A 183 8.84 2.72 44.77
N TYR A 184 9.23 1.51 44.35
CA TYR A 184 10.23 0.70 45.05
C TYR A 184 11.65 1.29 44.97
N GLU A 185 12.04 1.91 43.87
CA GLU A 185 13.32 2.62 43.73
C GLU A 185 13.37 3.89 44.58
N PHE A 186 12.26 4.62 44.71
CA PHE A 186 12.15 5.78 45.59
C PHE A 186 12.27 5.35 47.07
N GLU A 187 11.57 4.32 47.49
CA GLU A 187 11.67 3.80 48.85
C GLU A 187 13.10 3.33 49.23
N LYS A 188 13.89 2.84 48.27
CA LYS A 188 15.31 2.53 48.45
C LYS A 188 16.23 3.76 48.55
N LYS A 189 15.89 4.84 47.92
CA LYS A 189 16.68 6.10 47.92
C LYS A 189 16.37 6.95 49.14
N ASP A 190 15.16 6.88 49.69
CA ASP A 190 14.73 7.70 50.84
C ASP A 190 15.29 7.27 52.20
N CYS A 191 16.11 6.24 52.27
CA CYS A 191 16.94 6.02 53.48
C CYS A 191 18.03 7.07 53.68
N ALA A 192 18.12 8.12 52.83
CA ALA A 192 19.03 9.23 52.91
C ALA A 192 18.41 10.55 52.42
N GLN A 193 17.61 11.19 53.29
CA GLN A 193 17.12 12.57 53.19
C GLN A 193 15.77 12.84 52.47
N THR A 194 14.94 13.51 53.25
CA THR A 194 13.61 14.06 53.05
C THR A 194 13.50 15.04 51.87
N SER A 195 12.73 14.70 50.88
CA SER A 195 11.92 15.60 50.04
C SER A 195 10.86 14.80 49.29
N GLU A 196 9.60 15.20 49.42
CA GLU A 196 8.48 14.55 48.74
C GLU A 196 8.66 14.56 47.22
N PRO A 197 8.63 13.45 46.54
CA PRO A 197 8.69 13.46 45.08
C PRO A 197 7.28 13.57 44.50
N ASN A 198 6.77 14.76 44.29
CA ASN A 198 5.68 15.05 43.40
C ASN A 198 6.21 15.25 41.96
N GLU A 199 6.94 14.32 41.42
CA GLU A 199 7.16 14.31 39.98
C GLU A 199 5.96 13.63 39.31
N GLU A 200 5.05 14.44 38.80
CA GLU A 200 4.03 14.02 37.86
C GLU A 200 4.73 13.37 36.67
N ILE A 201 4.55 12.07 36.49
CA ILE A 201 5.12 11.35 35.36
C ILE A 201 4.32 11.76 34.12
N ASP A 202 4.98 12.41 33.16
CA ASP A 202 4.44 12.64 31.84
C ASP A 202 4.09 11.30 31.17
N MET A 203 2.89 11.21 30.60
CA MET A 203 2.40 10.05 29.86
C MET A 203 3.37 9.57 28.77
N LYS A 204 4.14 10.49 28.21
CA LYS A 204 5.15 10.20 27.18
C LYS A 204 6.35 9.44 27.76
N THR A 205 6.79 9.83 28.96
CA THR A 205 7.85 9.15 29.70
C THR A 205 7.40 7.77 30.19
N LEU A 206 6.19 7.66 30.73
CA LEU A 206 5.60 6.41 31.16
C LEU A 206 5.48 5.41 30.01
N LYS A 207 5.04 5.90 28.85
CA LYS A 207 4.96 5.07 27.64
C LYS A 207 6.33 4.56 27.19
N LYS A 208 7.34 5.44 27.17
CA LYS A 208 8.71 5.08 26.79
C LYS A 208 9.34 4.07 27.74
N GLU A 209 9.11 4.19 29.04
CA GLU A 209 9.61 3.24 30.04
C GLU A 209 8.89 1.88 29.95
N THR A 210 7.59 1.92 29.68
CA THR A 210 6.83 0.68 29.45
C THR A 210 7.33 -0.04 28.18
N GLU A 211 7.57 0.69 27.10
CA GLU A 211 8.17 0.16 25.89
C GLU A 211 9.54 -0.46 26.17
N ASN A 212 10.39 0.19 26.96
CA ASN A 212 11.72 -0.33 27.31
C ASN A 212 11.66 -1.57 28.21
N LEU A 213 10.76 -1.62 29.19
CA LEU A 213 10.67 -2.71 30.15
C LEU A 213 10.01 -3.96 29.57
N PHE A 214 9.00 -3.77 28.72
CA PHE A 214 8.23 -4.85 28.10
C PHE A 214 8.60 -5.06 26.63
N ASN A 215 9.78 -4.60 26.21
CA ASN A 215 10.26 -4.78 24.86
C ASN A 215 10.56 -6.25 24.60
N GLU A 216 9.65 -6.95 23.91
CA GLU A 216 9.83 -8.33 23.46
C GLU A 216 10.89 -8.41 22.32
N ASP A 217 11.42 -7.28 21.84
CA ASP A 217 12.31 -7.22 20.69
C ASP A 217 13.62 -8.00 20.91
N ILE A 218 14.15 -8.04 22.14
CA ILE A 218 15.39 -8.77 22.44
C ILE A 218 15.16 -10.28 22.31
N LEU A 219 14.08 -10.78 22.90
CA LEU A 219 13.74 -12.22 22.84
C LEU A 219 13.31 -12.60 21.41
N TYR A 220 12.50 -11.75 20.78
CA TYR A 220 12.12 -11.92 19.38
C TYR A 220 13.34 -11.99 18.48
N GLY A 221 14.30 -11.07 18.64
CA GLY A 221 15.53 -11.03 17.83
C GLY A 221 16.31 -12.32 17.90
N SER A 222 16.53 -12.85 19.11
CA SER A 222 17.31 -14.08 19.32
C SER A 222 16.59 -15.33 18.79
N ILE A 223 15.28 -15.45 18.97
CA ILE A 223 14.51 -16.59 18.45
C ILE A 223 14.41 -16.51 16.93
N LYS A 224 14.17 -15.29 16.40
CA LYS A 224 14.11 -15.07 14.98
C LYS A 224 15.42 -15.45 14.28
N GLU A 225 16.58 -15.05 14.83
CA GLU A 225 17.91 -15.39 14.27
C GLU A 225 18.09 -16.89 14.11
N LYS A 226 17.56 -17.67 15.04
CA LYS A 226 17.62 -19.14 14.97
C LYS A 226 16.69 -19.70 13.88
N VAL A 227 15.47 -19.17 13.75
CA VAL A 227 14.41 -19.77 12.93
C VAL A 227 14.41 -19.23 11.51
N ILE A 228 14.67 -17.93 11.35
CA ILE A 228 14.67 -17.24 10.07
C ILE A 228 16.10 -17.12 9.55
N GLY A 229 16.49 -18.04 8.69
CA GLY A 229 17.83 -18.01 8.07
C GLY A 229 17.99 -16.97 6.98
N LEU A 230 16.88 -16.55 6.35
CA LEU A 230 16.89 -15.55 5.29
C LEU A 230 15.74 -14.57 5.45
N LYS A 231 16.07 -13.28 5.59
CA LYS A 231 15.12 -12.18 5.55
C LYS A 231 15.25 -11.38 4.26
N ILE A 232 14.14 -11.21 3.54
CA ILE A 232 14.07 -10.51 2.27
C ILE A 232 13.17 -9.30 2.41
N ASN A 233 13.71 -8.11 2.18
CA ASN A 233 12.92 -6.88 2.13
C ASN A 233 12.30 -6.76 0.74
N TYR A 234 10.97 -6.92 0.66
CA TYR A 234 10.21 -6.86 -0.56
C TYR A 234 9.66 -5.45 -0.82
N GLU A 235 10.09 -4.87 -1.90
CA GLU A 235 9.59 -3.60 -2.42
C GLU A 235 9.14 -3.80 -3.86
N PRO A 236 7.82 -3.80 -4.12
CA PRO A 236 7.31 -3.99 -5.47
C PRO A 236 7.70 -2.83 -6.36
N GLN A 237 8.12 -3.11 -7.56
CA GLN A 237 8.24 -2.07 -8.58
C GLN A 237 6.83 -1.68 -9.03
N MET A 238 6.37 -0.51 -8.60
CA MET A 238 5.03 0.00 -8.91
C MET A 238 4.73 0.01 -10.42
N VAL A 239 5.77 0.13 -11.24
CA VAL A 239 5.70 0.12 -12.70
C VAL A 239 5.24 -1.23 -13.22
N GLU A 240 5.87 -2.32 -12.79
CA GLU A 240 5.55 -3.69 -13.22
C GLU A 240 4.17 -4.12 -12.71
N VAL A 241 3.89 -3.82 -11.45
CA VAL A 241 2.61 -4.14 -10.82
C VAL A 241 1.46 -3.35 -11.46
N TYR A 242 1.71 -2.09 -11.86
CA TYR A 242 0.71 -1.29 -12.57
C TYR A 242 0.25 -1.98 -13.85
N ASP A 243 1.17 -2.46 -14.68
CA ASP A 243 0.86 -3.14 -15.94
C ASP A 243 0.07 -4.43 -15.71
N SER A 244 0.42 -5.19 -14.67
CA SER A 244 -0.34 -6.37 -14.27
C SER A 244 -1.78 -6.02 -13.83
N ILE A 245 -1.94 -4.98 -12.99
CA ILE A 245 -3.27 -4.57 -12.52
C ILE A 245 -4.15 -4.04 -13.66
N ILE A 246 -3.58 -3.24 -14.57
CA ILE A 246 -4.39 -2.72 -15.68
C ILE A 246 -4.80 -3.79 -16.70
N SER A 247 -4.11 -4.93 -16.75
CA SER A 247 -4.50 -6.04 -17.61
C SER A 247 -5.91 -6.57 -17.29
N ASP A 248 -6.39 -6.41 -16.06
CA ASP A 248 -7.75 -6.74 -15.65
C ASP A 248 -8.82 -5.90 -16.38
N PHE A 249 -8.42 -4.73 -16.92
CA PHE A 249 -9.30 -3.81 -17.64
C PHE A 249 -9.27 -3.97 -19.18
N VAL A 250 -8.54 -4.96 -19.70
CA VAL A 250 -8.40 -5.18 -21.17
C VAL A 250 -9.76 -5.31 -21.85
N LYS A 251 -10.77 -5.90 -21.19
CA LYS A 251 -12.14 -6.02 -21.73
C LYS A 251 -12.82 -4.66 -21.99
N ASP A 252 -12.34 -3.61 -21.36
CA ASP A 252 -12.77 -2.22 -21.51
C ASP A 252 -11.70 -1.47 -22.30
N SER A 253 -11.67 -1.68 -23.61
CA SER A 253 -10.57 -1.24 -24.49
C SER A 253 -10.29 0.27 -24.42
N GLY A 254 -11.32 1.10 -24.33
CA GLY A 254 -11.16 2.56 -24.24
C GLY A 254 -10.50 3.00 -22.93
N PHE A 255 -10.95 2.43 -21.82
CA PHE A 255 -10.38 2.74 -20.50
C PHE A 255 -8.95 2.19 -20.36
N TYR A 256 -8.71 0.99 -20.86
CA TYR A 256 -7.38 0.38 -20.85
C TYR A 256 -6.35 1.25 -21.59
N GLU A 257 -6.67 1.71 -22.79
CA GLU A 257 -5.78 2.61 -23.57
C GLU A 257 -5.58 3.96 -22.86
N TYR A 258 -6.63 4.48 -22.21
CA TYR A 258 -6.52 5.67 -21.37
C TYR A 258 -5.52 5.48 -20.24
N LEU A 259 -5.58 4.35 -19.53
CA LEU A 259 -4.65 4.03 -18.45
C LEU A 259 -3.22 3.86 -18.93
N LYS A 260 -2.99 3.20 -20.07
CA LYS A 260 -1.67 3.06 -20.69
C LYS A 260 -1.07 4.42 -21.04
N LYS A 261 -1.84 5.28 -21.68
CA LYS A 261 -1.42 6.64 -22.04
C LYS A 261 -1.04 7.48 -20.81
N ASN A 262 -1.75 7.33 -19.72
CA ASN A 262 -1.58 8.13 -18.51
C ASN A 262 -0.72 7.45 -17.41
N ARG A 263 -0.11 6.28 -17.71
CA ARG A 263 0.69 5.49 -16.77
C ARG A 263 1.73 6.31 -16.00
N ALA A 264 2.60 7.00 -16.73
CA ALA A 264 3.69 7.78 -16.14
C ALA A 264 3.16 8.87 -15.18
N ARG A 265 2.07 9.53 -15.54
CA ARG A 265 1.45 10.58 -14.72
C ARG A 265 0.87 10.01 -13.44
N ILE A 266 0.11 8.91 -13.52
CA ILE A 266 -0.51 8.28 -12.35
C ILE A 266 0.57 7.80 -11.38
N LEU A 267 1.58 7.09 -11.88
CA LEU A 267 2.69 6.58 -11.06
C LEU A 267 3.52 7.71 -10.45
N ASN A 268 3.66 8.86 -11.12
CA ASN A 268 4.38 10.00 -10.58
C ASN A 268 3.74 10.54 -9.30
N TYR A 269 2.40 10.57 -9.19
CA TYR A 269 1.73 10.97 -7.95
C TYR A 269 2.06 10.03 -6.78
N PHE A 270 2.14 8.73 -7.05
CA PHE A 270 2.53 7.75 -6.03
C PHE A 270 3.98 7.91 -5.60
N LYS A 271 4.87 8.19 -6.55
CA LYS A 271 6.30 8.44 -6.30
C LYS A 271 6.51 9.73 -5.48
N GLU A 272 5.88 10.84 -5.87
CA GLU A 272 5.96 12.12 -5.15
C GLU A 272 5.48 12.01 -3.71
N GLU A 273 4.47 11.16 -3.47
CA GLU A 273 3.89 10.95 -2.15
C GLU A 273 4.54 9.79 -1.37
N ASN A 274 5.61 9.17 -1.87
CA ASN A 274 6.23 7.98 -1.27
C ASN A 274 5.18 6.91 -0.87
N CYS A 275 4.30 6.55 -1.81
CA CYS A 275 3.21 5.61 -1.60
C CYS A 275 3.39 4.36 -2.47
N ASN A 276 3.87 3.27 -1.88
CA ASN A 276 4.04 1.98 -2.55
C ASN A 276 2.90 1.00 -2.26
N ASN A 277 1.73 1.51 -1.83
CA ASN A 277 0.60 0.68 -1.43
C ASN A 277 -0.28 0.33 -2.64
N LEU A 278 -0.26 -0.95 -3.04
CA LEU A 278 -1.02 -1.45 -4.20
C LEU A 278 -2.53 -1.40 -3.99
N ARG A 279 -3.02 -1.58 -2.75
CA ARG A 279 -4.45 -1.43 -2.45
C ARG A 279 -4.92 0.00 -2.69
N THR A 280 -4.04 0.97 -2.43
CA THR A 280 -4.30 2.38 -2.75
C THR A 280 -4.32 2.60 -4.26
N LEU A 281 -3.36 2.03 -5.00
CA LEU A 281 -3.33 2.11 -6.46
C LEU A 281 -4.62 1.52 -7.08
N ILE A 282 -5.01 0.32 -6.69
CA ILE A 282 -6.27 -0.31 -7.16
C ILE A 282 -7.48 0.58 -6.86
N SER A 283 -7.54 1.18 -5.67
CA SER A 283 -8.63 2.09 -5.29
C SER A 283 -8.65 3.34 -6.18
N VAL A 284 -7.50 3.92 -6.47
CA VAL A 284 -7.35 5.07 -7.39
C VAL A 284 -7.82 4.69 -8.80
N LEU A 285 -7.35 3.57 -9.34
CA LEU A 285 -7.74 3.11 -10.69
C LEU A 285 -9.24 2.84 -10.82
N LYS A 286 -9.85 2.23 -9.80
CA LYS A 286 -11.31 2.03 -9.76
C LYS A 286 -12.08 3.36 -9.72
N SER A 287 -11.57 4.34 -8.98
CA SER A 287 -12.19 5.67 -8.91
C SER A 287 -12.04 6.42 -10.24
N ILE A 288 -10.89 6.32 -10.89
CA ILE A 288 -10.68 6.89 -12.24
C ILE A 288 -11.62 6.22 -13.25
N LYS A 289 -11.77 4.89 -13.18
CA LYS A 289 -12.69 4.14 -14.05
C LYS A 289 -14.10 4.70 -13.99
N LYS A 290 -14.63 4.88 -12.78
CA LYS A 290 -16.00 5.40 -12.58
C LYS A 290 -16.18 6.78 -13.23
N VAL A 291 -15.23 7.67 -13.02
CA VAL A 291 -15.28 9.02 -13.61
C VAL A 291 -15.18 8.97 -15.14
N TYR A 292 -14.26 8.15 -15.67
CA TYR A 292 -14.09 7.94 -17.10
C TYR A 292 -15.38 7.42 -17.76
N GLU A 293 -16.01 6.42 -17.17
CA GLU A 293 -17.27 5.85 -17.66
C GLU A 293 -18.38 6.92 -17.73
N GLU A 294 -18.51 7.77 -16.69
CA GLU A 294 -19.53 8.83 -16.69
C GLU A 294 -19.21 9.92 -17.74
N MET A 295 -17.94 10.26 -17.92
CA MET A 295 -17.51 11.18 -18.98
C MET A 295 -17.86 10.65 -20.39
N VAL A 296 -17.66 9.34 -20.62
CA VAL A 296 -17.98 8.70 -21.91
C VAL A 296 -19.48 8.59 -22.13
N LYS A 297 -20.26 8.20 -21.10
CA LYS A 297 -21.72 8.10 -21.21
C LYS A 297 -22.39 9.41 -21.57
N ASP A 298 -21.93 10.51 -21.03
CA ASP A 298 -22.45 11.84 -21.29
C ASP A 298 -21.82 12.49 -22.53
N SER A 299 -21.08 11.70 -23.35
CA SER A 299 -20.41 12.12 -24.60
C SER A 299 -19.38 13.25 -24.42
N TYR A 300 -18.87 13.42 -23.21
CA TYR A 300 -17.78 14.39 -22.94
C TYR A 300 -16.43 13.94 -23.51
N ASN A 301 -16.29 12.68 -23.94
CA ASN A 301 -15.05 12.16 -24.55
C ASN A 301 -14.72 12.84 -25.91
N THR A 302 -15.71 13.48 -26.57
CA THR A 302 -15.51 14.29 -27.79
C THR A 302 -15.28 15.77 -27.47
N ASP A 303 -15.33 16.17 -26.23
CA ASP A 303 -15.12 17.55 -25.80
C ASP A 303 -13.65 17.94 -25.92
N PRO A 304 -13.32 19.14 -26.45
CA PRO A 304 -11.95 19.60 -26.55
C PRO A 304 -11.23 19.71 -25.18
N TYR A 305 -11.97 19.82 -24.11
CA TYR A 305 -11.43 19.90 -22.74
C TYR A 305 -11.39 18.55 -21.99
N PHE A 306 -11.80 17.46 -22.63
CA PHE A 306 -11.86 16.13 -21.99
C PHE A 306 -10.56 15.75 -21.27
N GLU A 307 -9.44 15.79 -21.98
CA GLU A 307 -8.13 15.45 -21.41
C GLU A 307 -7.76 16.36 -20.24
N ARG A 308 -8.07 17.64 -20.34
CA ARG A 308 -7.75 18.63 -19.30
C ARG A 308 -8.59 18.38 -18.05
N ILE A 309 -9.89 18.14 -18.19
CA ILE A 309 -10.81 17.82 -17.09
C ILE A 309 -10.40 16.51 -16.44
N MET A 310 -10.19 15.46 -17.23
CA MET A 310 -9.77 14.17 -16.70
C MET A 310 -8.44 14.24 -15.95
N ASN A 311 -7.49 15.02 -16.42
CA ASN A 311 -6.20 15.20 -15.74
C ASN A 311 -6.36 15.83 -14.36
N GLU A 312 -7.26 16.79 -14.18
CA GLU A 312 -7.54 17.39 -12.88
C GLU A 312 -8.24 16.41 -11.95
N PHE A 313 -9.22 15.66 -12.48
CA PHE A 313 -9.89 14.61 -11.68
C PHE A 313 -8.93 13.51 -11.25
N VAL A 314 -8.08 13.01 -12.16
CA VAL A 314 -7.08 11.98 -11.85
C VAL A 314 -6.10 12.46 -10.81
N LYS A 315 -5.59 13.70 -10.94
CA LYS A 315 -4.71 14.30 -9.94
C LYS A 315 -5.35 14.33 -8.56
N TYR A 316 -6.58 14.84 -8.47
CA TYR A 316 -7.29 14.92 -7.20
C TYR A 316 -7.60 13.54 -6.62
N ILE A 317 -8.11 12.60 -7.43
CA ILE A 317 -8.40 11.22 -6.99
C ILE A 317 -7.13 10.58 -6.41
N ALA A 318 -6.00 10.67 -7.11
CA ALA A 318 -4.75 10.06 -6.66
C ALA A 318 -4.27 10.67 -5.34
N LEU A 319 -4.08 11.99 -5.28
CA LEU A 319 -3.56 12.67 -4.10
C LEU A 319 -4.50 12.56 -2.90
N PHE A 320 -5.81 12.72 -3.11
CA PHE A 320 -6.80 12.61 -2.04
C PHE A 320 -6.88 11.19 -1.48
N THR A 321 -6.89 10.16 -2.34
CA THR A 321 -6.96 8.76 -1.90
C THR A 321 -5.70 8.37 -1.14
N ILE A 322 -4.51 8.80 -1.59
CA ILE A 322 -3.25 8.57 -0.88
C ILE A 322 -3.28 9.26 0.49
N TYR A 323 -3.65 10.54 0.54
CA TYR A 323 -3.77 11.31 1.79
C TYR A 323 -4.71 10.64 2.79
N TYR A 324 -5.92 10.30 2.33
CA TYR A 324 -6.95 9.68 3.18
C TYR A 324 -6.51 8.32 3.74
N LYS A 325 -5.90 7.48 2.90
CA LYS A 325 -5.43 6.15 3.32
C LYS A 325 -4.17 6.19 4.20
N LYS A 326 -3.43 7.29 4.20
CA LYS A 326 -2.34 7.55 5.16
C LYS A 326 -2.84 8.07 6.52
N GLY A 327 -4.16 8.12 6.74
CA GLY A 327 -4.77 8.60 8.00
C GLY A 327 -5.11 10.08 8.00
N GLY A 328 -5.08 10.73 6.85
CA GLY A 328 -5.50 12.13 6.72
C GLY A 328 -6.96 12.34 7.11
N ASN A 329 -7.23 13.44 7.80
CA ASN A 329 -8.54 13.72 8.34
C ASN A 329 -9.42 14.44 7.29
N LYS A 330 -10.59 13.90 7.03
CA LYS A 330 -11.60 14.51 6.13
C LYS A 330 -12.05 15.90 6.58
N LYS A 331 -12.07 16.17 7.89
CA LYS A 331 -12.51 17.47 8.44
C LYS A 331 -11.62 18.64 8.01
N ASP A 332 -10.37 18.35 7.65
CA ASP A 332 -9.39 19.35 7.22
C ASP A 332 -9.61 19.81 5.76
N LEU A 333 -10.49 19.13 5.01
CA LEU A 333 -10.68 19.30 3.56
C LEU A 333 -12.09 19.77 3.18
N HIS A 334 -12.87 20.31 4.14
CA HIS A 334 -14.27 20.68 3.92
C HIS A 334 -14.45 21.68 2.77
N LEU A 335 -14.92 21.18 1.63
CA LEU A 335 -15.31 22.03 0.49
C LEU A 335 -16.74 22.56 0.68
N THR A 336 -16.86 23.88 0.72
CA THR A 336 -18.16 24.57 0.75
C THR A 336 -18.80 24.70 -0.64
N THR A 337 -17.96 24.70 -1.69
CA THR A 337 -18.35 24.83 -3.10
C THR A 337 -18.08 23.54 -3.87
N GLU A 338 -18.65 23.42 -5.08
CA GLU A 338 -18.44 22.28 -5.98
C GLU A 338 -16.96 22.07 -6.33
N ILE A 339 -16.24 23.17 -6.54
CA ILE A 339 -14.82 23.22 -6.87
C ILE A 339 -14.12 24.12 -5.86
N GLY A 340 -13.03 23.64 -5.30
CA GLY A 340 -12.20 24.37 -4.37
C GLY A 340 -10.72 24.12 -4.60
N HIS A 341 -9.90 24.55 -3.64
CA HIS A 341 -8.46 24.31 -3.63
C HIS A 341 -8.07 23.80 -2.26
N VAL A 342 -7.32 22.71 -2.23
CA VAL A 342 -6.84 22.08 -1.01
C VAL A 342 -5.34 21.84 -1.10
N ARG A 343 -4.71 21.72 0.03
CA ARG A 343 -3.31 21.29 0.14
C ARG A 343 -3.31 19.81 0.45
N LEU A 344 -2.82 19.02 -0.48
CA LEU A 344 -2.70 17.57 -0.35
C LEU A 344 -1.24 17.18 -0.60
N GLY A 345 -0.78 16.19 0.15
CA GLY A 345 0.53 15.61 -0.06
C GLY A 345 1.67 16.31 0.70
N GLN A 346 2.89 15.84 0.40
CA GLN A 346 4.11 16.34 1.06
C GLN A 346 4.51 17.75 0.62
N ASN A 347 4.08 18.17 -0.57
CA ASN A 347 4.38 19.49 -1.07
C ASN A 347 3.35 20.52 -0.58
N ILE A 348 3.61 21.08 0.61
CA ILE A 348 2.77 22.09 1.28
C ILE A 348 2.62 23.40 0.48
N TYR A 349 3.46 23.65 -0.51
CA TYR A 349 3.38 24.84 -1.35
C TYR A 349 2.47 24.68 -2.57
N SER A 350 2.12 23.45 -2.97
CA SER A 350 1.25 23.20 -4.10
C SER A 350 -0.21 23.06 -3.67
N GLN A 351 -1.06 23.95 -4.22
CA GLN A 351 -2.50 23.77 -4.12
C GLN A 351 -2.98 22.81 -5.21
N THR A 352 -3.85 21.89 -4.82
CA THR A 352 -4.53 20.99 -5.74
C THR A 352 -5.99 21.38 -5.86
N ARG A 353 -6.49 21.44 -7.07
CA ARG A 353 -7.91 21.66 -7.31
C ARG A 353 -8.69 20.49 -6.77
N ALA A 354 -9.74 20.76 -6.01
CA ALA A 354 -10.53 19.78 -5.28
C ALA A 354 -11.98 19.79 -5.75
N PHE A 355 -12.61 18.61 -5.71
CA PHE A 355 -13.94 18.39 -6.23
C PHE A 355 -14.81 17.70 -5.19
N LYS A 356 -15.91 18.35 -4.77
CA LYS A 356 -16.79 17.90 -3.69
C LYS A 356 -17.37 16.51 -3.94
N PHE A 357 -17.81 16.22 -5.17
CA PHE A 357 -18.34 14.91 -5.52
C PHE A 357 -17.28 13.79 -5.44
N LEU A 358 -16.02 14.08 -5.81
CA LEU A 358 -14.91 13.12 -5.71
C LEU A 358 -14.51 12.86 -4.26
N GLU A 359 -14.51 13.88 -3.41
CA GLU A 359 -14.27 13.71 -1.97
C GLU A 359 -15.24 12.69 -1.36
N LYS A 360 -16.54 12.85 -1.64
CA LYS A 360 -17.56 11.92 -1.18
C LYS A 360 -17.37 10.52 -1.78
N TYR A 361 -17.11 10.47 -3.08
CA TYR A 361 -16.96 9.20 -3.78
C TYR A 361 -15.74 8.39 -3.32
N CYS A 362 -14.57 9.02 -3.19
CA CYS A 362 -13.34 8.34 -2.77
C CYS A 362 -13.43 7.78 -1.33
N VAL A 363 -14.27 8.37 -0.47
CA VAL A 363 -14.43 7.92 0.92
C VAL A 363 -15.52 6.87 1.06
N SER A 364 -16.68 7.08 0.43
CA SER A 364 -17.91 6.31 0.70
C SER A 364 -18.47 5.57 -0.52
N LEU A 365 -17.81 5.66 -1.67
CA LEU A 365 -18.29 5.17 -2.96
C LEU A 365 -19.66 5.77 -3.39
N ASN A 366 -20.07 6.86 -2.76
CA ASN A 366 -21.31 7.56 -3.09
C ASN A 366 -21.05 8.58 -4.20
N PHE A 367 -21.35 8.19 -5.45
CA PHE A 367 -21.16 9.03 -6.63
C PHE A 367 -22.44 9.82 -6.94
N SER A 368 -22.38 11.15 -6.82
CA SER A 368 -23.48 12.04 -7.17
C SER A 368 -23.34 12.49 -8.64
N LYS A 369 -24.20 11.95 -9.52
CA LYS A 369 -24.19 12.32 -10.94
C LYS A 369 -24.50 13.81 -11.15
N ASP A 370 -25.40 14.38 -10.36
CA ASP A 370 -25.77 15.80 -10.48
C ASP A 370 -24.60 16.72 -10.10
N GLU A 371 -23.88 16.41 -8.99
CA GLU A 371 -22.69 17.18 -8.61
C GLU A 371 -21.56 17.03 -9.65
N PHE A 372 -21.39 15.84 -10.21
CA PHE A 372 -20.44 15.58 -11.30
C PHE A 372 -20.76 16.43 -12.52
N THR A 373 -22.00 16.37 -13.02
CA THR A 373 -22.42 17.13 -14.22
C THR A 373 -22.26 18.64 -14.01
N ARG A 374 -22.67 19.17 -12.85
CA ARG A 374 -22.46 20.59 -12.52
C ARG A 374 -20.99 20.96 -12.53
N THR A 375 -20.15 20.11 -11.94
CA THR A 375 -18.69 20.33 -11.90
C THR A 375 -18.09 20.38 -13.30
N VAL A 376 -18.44 19.44 -14.18
CA VAL A 376 -17.95 19.41 -15.57
C VAL A 376 -18.38 20.68 -16.33
N VAL A 377 -19.65 21.10 -16.19
CA VAL A 377 -20.18 22.32 -16.83
C VAL A 377 -19.42 23.57 -16.35
N LEU A 378 -19.13 23.67 -15.05
CA LEU A 378 -18.36 24.78 -14.48
C LEU A 378 -16.94 24.83 -15.03
N LEU A 379 -16.27 23.68 -15.09
CA LEU A 379 -14.91 23.59 -15.64
C LEU A 379 -14.85 23.99 -17.11
N ARG A 380 -15.80 23.51 -17.93
CA ARG A 380 -15.88 23.88 -19.36
C ARG A 380 -16.05 25.37 -19.53
N LYS A 381 -16.98 25.98 -18.80
CA LYS A 381 -17.22 27.43 -18.86
C LYS A 381 -15.94 28.21 -18.48
N GLU A 382 -15.26 27.79 -17.45
CA GLU A 382 -14.01 28.42 -17.03
C GLU A 382 -12.92 28.33 -18.10
N TYR A 383 -12.77 27.16 -18.73
CA TYR A 383 -11.78 26.96 -19.80
C TYR A 383 -12.14 27.73 -21.08
N ASP A 384 -13.41 27.80 -21.42
CA ASP A 384 -13.88 28.66 -22.53
C ASP A 384 -13.56 30.15 -22.30
N GLU A 385 -13.75 30.63 -21.07
CA GLU A 385 -13.41 32.00 -20.69
C GLU A 385 -11.90 32.24 -20.73
N GLU A 386 -11.12 31.28 -20.24
CA GLU A 386 -9.66 31.34 -20.31
C GLU A 386 -9.16 31.42 -21.77
N GLU A 387 -9.68 30.58 -22.64
CA GLU A 387 -9.31 30.60 -24.07
C GLU A 387 -9.71 31.91 -24.75
N LYS A 388 -10.89 32.45 -24.42
CA LYS A 388 -11.31 33.77 -24.91
C LYS A 388 -10.34 34.88 -24.44
N ARG A 389 -9.92 34.87 -23.20
CA ARG A 389 -8.92 35.81 -22.64
C ARG A 389 -7.58 35.69 -23.35
N LYS A 390 -7.09 34.47 -23.57
CA LYS A 390 -5.83 34.19 -24.30
C LYS A 390 -5.89 34.70 -25.74
N LYS A 391 -7.01 34.42 -26.44
CA LYS A 391 -7.21 34.94 -27.81
C LYS A 391 -7.20 36.47 -27.84
N LYS A 392 -7.91 37.11 -26.92
CA LYS A 392 -7.94 38.55 -26.80
C LYS A 392 -6.56 39.17 -26.53
N ALA A 393 -5.79 38.53 -25.62
CA ALA A 393 -4.42 38.97 -25.30
C ALA A 393 -3.50 38.84 -26.53
N ARG A 394 -3.56 37.70 -27.26
CA ARG A 394 -2.76 37.47 -28.47
C ARG A 394 -3.11 38.50 -29.57
N LEU A 395 -4.40 38.79 -29.75
CA LEU A 395 -4.84 39.81 -30.70
C LEU A 395 -4.34 41.21 -30.31
N GLY A 396 -4.43 41.54 -29.02
CA GLY A 396 -3.89 42.81 -28.49
C GLY A 396 -2.38 42.96 -28.72
N MET A 397 -1.62 41.87 -28.49
CA MET A 397 -0.18 41.84 -28.78
C MET A 397 0.11 42.03 -30.28
N ALA A 398 -0.66 41.34 -31.18
CA ALA A 398 -0.47 41.47 -32.62
C ALA A 398 -0.73 42.91 -33.11
N VAL A 399 -1.81 43.54 -32.60
CA VAL A 399 -2.13 44.97 -32.95
C VAL A 399 -1.05 45.91 -32.37
N ALA A 400 -0.54 45.63 -31.17
CA ALA A 400 0.56 46.44 -30.61
C ALA A 400 1.84 46.28 -31.43
N TYR A 401 2.15 45.09 -31.91
CA TYR A 401 3.30 44.81 -32.74
C TYR A 401 3.19 45.55 -34.11
N GLU A 402 2.04 45.51 -34.76
CA GLU A 402 1.81 46.23 -36.01
C GLU A 402 1.98 47.74 -35.83
N LYS A 403 1.43 48.33 -34.75
CA LYS A 403 1.61 49.74 -34.44
C LYS A 403 3.06 50.12 -34.16
N LEU A 404 3.82 49.26 -33.49
CA LEU A 404 5.24 49.48 -33.27
C LEU A 404 6.05 49.38 -34.55
N ARG A 405 5.69 48.45 -35.44
CA ARG A 405 6.32 48.30 -36.76
C ARG A 405 6.04 49.52 -37.62
N ASP A 406 4.77 50.00 -37.70
CA ASP A 406 4.38 51.18 -38.46
C ASP A 406 5.03 52.45 -37.91
N TRP A 407 5.24 52.54 -36.60
CA TRP A 407 5.99 53.64 -35.99
C TRP A 407 7.47 53.57 -36.37
N TRP A 408 8.08 52.39 -36.31
CA TRP A 408 9.47 52.13 -36.68
C TRP A 408 9.76 52.43 -38.15
N GLU A 409 8.86 52.10 -39.03
CA GLU A 409 8.99 52.35 -40.48
C GLU A 409 8.81 53.85 -40.84
N LYS A 410 8.22 54.68 -39.96
CA LYS A 410 7.98 56.08 -40.14
C LYS A 410 9.05 57.01 -39.57
N GLU A 411 9.87 56.53 -38.66
CA GLU A 411 10.96 57.31 -38.11
C GLU A 411 12.26 57.09 -38.86
N ASP A 412 12.74 58.20 -39.46
CA ASP A 412 13.88 58.27 -40.39
C ASP A 412 15.18 57.62 -39.91
N ASP A 413 15.83 56.97 -40.82
CA ASP A 413 17.24 56.61 -41.14
C ASP A 413 18.29 56.56 -39.98
N ILE A 414 18.21 57.27 -38.93
CA ILE A 414 19.22 57.19 -37.82
C ILE A 414 19.01 55.99 -36.93
N MET A 415 17.78 55.56 -36.75
CA MET A 415 17.43 54.35 -35.99
C MET A 415 17.51 53.04 -36.79
N ALA A 416 17.46 53.12 -38.11
CA ALA A 416 17.64 51.96 -38.97
C ALA A 416 19.05 51.33 -38.89
N GLN A 417 20.07 52.10 -38.41
CA GLN A 417 21.40 51.60 -38.10
C GLN A 417 21.56 50.98 -36.73
N LEU A 418 20.61 51.22 -35.81
CA LEU A 418 20.51 50.43 -34.56
C LEU A 418 19.85 49.10 -34.89
N SER A 419 20.67 48.26 -35.47
CA SER A 419 20.56 46.86 -35.83
C SER A 419 19.16 46.25 -35.61
N ARG A 420 18.47 45.90 -36.72
CA ARG A 420 17.38 44.91 -36.77
C ARG A 420 17.65 43.70 -35.88
N GLN A 421 18.91 43.29 -35.68
CA GLN A 421 19.35 42.22 -34.76
C GLN A 421 19.05 42.44 -33.27
N LYS A 422 19.05 43.71 -32.76
CA LYS A 422 18.73 43.96 -31.34
C LYS A 422 17.23 43.98 -31.08
N PHE A 423 16.43 44.33 -32.08
CA PHE A 423 14.98 44.36 -31.97
C PHE A 423 14.37 42.96 -32.02
N ASP A 424 14.88 42.09 -32.88
CA ASP A 424 14.46 40.70 -32.99
C ASP A 424 14.79 39.89 -31.70
N VAL A 425 15.89 40.21 -31.03
CA VAL A 425 16.28 39.59 -29.74
C VAL A 425 15.39 40.06 -28.57
N PHE A 426 14.87 41.30 -28.65
CA PHE A 426 13.99 41.83 -27.58
C PHE A 426 12.57 41.28 -27.66
N ILE A 427 12.11 40.86 -28.84
CA ILE A 427 10.73 40.33 -29.03
C ILE A 427 10.68 38.81 -28.93
N MET A 428 11.83 38.10 -29.09
CA MET A 428 11.87 36.64 -29.00
C MET A 428 12.14 36.12 -27.57
N ASN A 429 12.46 36.97 -26.62
CA ASN A 429 12.54 36.68 -25.17
C ASN A 429 11.31 37.21 -24.43
#